data_f62760659791543cf2993a5aed825e59
#
_entry.id   f62760659791543cf2993a5aed825e59
#
_cell.length_a   1.000
_cell.length_b   1.000
_cell.length_c   1.000
_cell.angle_alpha   90.00
_cell.angle_beta   90.00
_cell.angle_gamma   90.00
#
_symmetry.space_group_name_H-M   'P 1'
#
loop_
_entity.id
_entity.type
_entity.pdbx_description
1 polymer ?
#
loop_
_entity_poly.entity_id
_entity_poly.type
_entity_poly.pdbx_seq_one_letter_code
_entity_poly.pdbx_strand_id
1 'polypeptide(L)'
;KGGIEMDDYLREIQTAIFRKWISNQKRDYYYLYPSETDPDAIIIENEYCYSYVTFNPQCIIELCVMNKRTDEMAFYLHFQFKTLKHAISLFEEMDQCIQKMVNQPICRLLLCCSGGMTTAFFADKIKNGIKVLNLNMEVAATPYQKIYNVAQNYDVILLAPQVSYVKLQVEKVF
;
A
#
# COMPACT_ATOMS: atom_id res chain seq x y z
N LYS A 1 8.18 -45.72 9.93
CA LYS A 1 7.80 -44.65 10.85
C LYS A 1 8.84 -43.50 10.90
N GLY A 2 10.11 -43.71 10.54
CA GLY A 2 11.17 -42.67 10.63
C GLY A 2 11.18 -41.64 9.48
N GLY A 3 10.50 -41.86 8.38
CA GLY A 3 10.55 -40.93 7.22
C GLY A 3 9.74 -39.64 7.43
N ILE A 4 8.60 -39.70 8.13
CA ILE A 4 7.71 -38.55 8.34
C ILE A 4 8.37 -37.54 9.31
N GLU A 5 8.99 -38.01 10.39
CA GLU A 5 9.69 -37.15 11.37
C GLU A 5 10.90 -36.43 10.78
N MET A 6 11.63 -37.07 9.89
CA MET A 6 12.79 -36.47 9.21
C MET A 6 12.36 -35.35 8.25
N ASP A 7 11.30 -35.55 7.49
CA ASP A 7 10.78 -34.56 6.55
C ASP A 7 10.23 -33.32 7.27
N ASP A 8 9.58 -33.49 8.41
CA ASP A 8 9.08 -32.39 9.24
C ASP A 8 10.25 -31.60 9.85
N TYR A 9 11.26 -32.29 10.37
CA TYR A 9 12.46 -31.62 10.87
C TYR A 9 13.23 -30.83 9.80
N LEU A 10 13.37 -31.38 8.60
CA LEU A 10 13.98 -30.66 7.48
C LEU A 10 13.15 -29.42 7.07
N ARG A 11 11.84 -29.54 7.14
CA ARG A 11 10.93 -28.41 6.86
C ARG A 11 11.09 -27.29 7.88
N GLU A 12 11.19 -27.60 9.17
CA GLU A 12 11.45 -26.62 10.23
C GLU A 12 12.78 -25.89 10.03
N ILE A 13 13.85 -26.62 9.73
CA ILE A 13 15.17 -26.02 9.43
C ILE A 13 15.07 -25.08 8.22
N GLN A 14 14.43 -25.51 7.14
CA GLN A 14 14.30 -24.70 5.93
C GLN A 14 13.41 -23.47 6.17
N THR A 15 12.39 -23.57 7.01
CA THR A 15 11.56 -22.45 7.44
C THR A 15 12.38 -21.42 8.22
N ALA A 16 13.25 -21.87 9.14
CA ALA A 16 14.17 -21.00 9.87
C ALA A 16 15.19 -20.31 8.94
N ILE A 17 15.70 -21.02 7.94
CA ILE A 17 16.57 -20.45 6.90
C ILE A 17 15.82 -19.39 6.10
N PHE A 18 14.58 -19.65 5.71
CA PHE A 18 13.74 -18.68 4.99
C PHE A 18 13.48 -17.42 5.81
N ARG A 19 13.14 -17.58 7.11
CA ARG A 19 13.00 -16.45 8.04
C ARG A 19 14.24 -15.59 8.09
N LYS A 20 15.42 -16.24 8.21
CA LYS A 20 16.71 -15.53 8.23
C LYS A 20 17.02 -14.87 6.89
N TRP A 21 16.66 -15.51 5.79
CA TRP A 21 16.80 -14.95 4.46
C TRP A 21 15.95 -13.66 4.29
N ILE A 22 14.67 -13.67 4.72
CA ILE A 22 13.83 -12.47 4.74
C ILE A 22 14.48 -11.38 5.60
N SER A 23 14.92 -11.69 6.83
CA SER A 23 15.52 -10.70 7.74
C SER A 23 16.77 -10.03 7.18
N ASN A 24 17.41 -10.63 6.19
CA ASN A 24 18.60 -10.09 5.51
C ASN A 24 18.27 -9.36 4.21
N GLN A 25 17.01 -9.30 3.80
CA GLN A 25 16.62 -8.54 2.61
C GLN A 25 16.82 -7.05 2.88
N LYS A 26 17.47 -6.37 1.92
CA LYS A 26 17.67 -4.92 1.94
C LYS A 26 17.07 -4.35 0.67
N ARG A 27 16.10 -3.47 0.84
CA ARG A 27 15.48 -2.69 -0.22
C ARG A 27 15.44 -1.23 0.22
N ASP A 28 15.64 -0.33 -0.69
CA ASP A 28 15.61 1.12 -0.48
C ASP A 28 14.17 1.68 -0.36
N TYR A 29 13.18 0.88 -0.70
CA TYR A 29 11.77 1.29 -0.68
C TYR A 29 10.97 0.75 0.53
N TYR A 30 11.59 0.08 1.50
CA TYR A 30 10.97 -0.28 2.78
C TYR A 30 11.98 -0.47 3.92
N TYR A 31 11.47 -0.40 5.14
CA TYR A 31 12.16 -0.84 6.35
C TYR A 31 11.68 -2.25 6.72
N LEU A 32 12.60 -3.07 7.21
CA LEU A 32 12.32 -4.44 7.65
C LEU A 32 12.88 -4.62 9.07
N TYR A 33 11.99 -5.07 9.98
CA TYR A 33 12.34 -5.27 11.38
C TYR A 33 11.46 -6.37 12.03
N PRO A 34 11.93 -7.02 13.13
CA PRO A 34 11.12 -7.96 13.88
C PRO A 34 9.95 -7.23 14.55
N SER A 35 8.80 -7.87 14.64
CA SER A 35 7.65 -7.32 15.38
C SER A 35 7.94 -7.25 16.88
N GLU A 36 7.53 -6.17 17.52
CA GLU A 36 7.66 -6.01 18.99
C GLU A 36 6.57 -6.77 19.74
N THR A 37 5.44 -7.03 19.12
CA THR A 37 4.27 -7.65 19.73
C THR A 37 4.13 -9.14 19.42
N ASP A 38 4.69 -9.58 18.30
CA ASP A 38 4.64 -10.97 17.84
C ASP A 38 6.06 -11.46 17.48
N PRO A 39 6.69 -12.30 18.32
CA PRO A 39 8.05 -12.80 18.07
C PRO A 39 8.16 -13.64 16.79
N ASP A 40 7.02 -14.14 16.27
CA ASP A 40 6.96 -14.94 15.07
C ASP A 40 6.67 -14.13 13.80
N ALA A 41 6.58 -12.80 13.92
CA ALA A 41 6.35 -11.91 12.79
C ALA A 41 7.57 -11.06 12.44
N ILE A 42 7.73 -10.81 11.14
CA ILE A 42 8.63 -9.80 10.56
C ILE A 42 7.77 -8.73 9.94
N ILE A 43 8.05 -7.48 10.27
CA ILE A 43 7.35 -6.32 9.72
C ILE A 43 8.15 -5.76 8.53
N ILE A 44 7.43 -5.39 7.49
CA ILE A 44 7.95 -4.69 6.31
C ILE A 44 7.10 -3.45 6.11
N GLU A 45 7.71 -2.28 6.18
CA GLU A 45 6.95 -1.03 6.27
C GLU A 45 7.57 0.07 5.43
N ASN A 46 6.72 0.88 4.81
CA ASN A 46 7.08 2.15 4.17
C ASN A 46 5.96 3.19 4.33
N GLU A 47 6.04 4.31 3.61
CA GLU A 47 5.03 5.37 3.62
C GLU A 47 3.66 4.87 3.14
N TYR A 48 3.62 3.91 2.21
CA TYR A 48 2.41 3.48 1.49
C TYR A 48 1.75 2.24 2.08
N CYS A 49 2.53 1.34 2.67
CA CYS A 49 2.01 0.08 3.19
C CYS A 49 2.64 -0.33 4.51
N TYR A 50 1.88 -1.14 5.23
CA TYR A 50 2.30 -1.92 6.37
C TYR A 50 2.10 -3.39 6.03
N SER A 51 3.15 -4.17 6.13
CA SER A 51 3.15 -5.57 5.70
C SER A 51 3.75 -6.44 6.78
N TYR A 52 3.36 -7.70 6.83
CA TYR A 52 3.93 -8.65 7.76
C TYR A 52 4.11 -10.02 7.14
N VAL A 53 5.12 -10.72 7.64
CA VAL A 53 5.36 -12.15 7.40
C VAL A 53 5.32 -12.86 8.73
N THR A 54 4.32 -13.73 8.93
CA THR A 54 4.15 -14.49 10.18
C THR A 54 4.50 -15.96 9.97
N PHE A 55 5.24 -16.51 10.92
CA PHE A 55 5.70 -17.91 10.93
C PHE A 55 4.88 -18.68 11.96
N ASN A 56 3.79 -19.29 11.52
CA ASN A 56 2.88 -20.04 12.38
C ASN A 56 3.36 -21.49 12.62
N PRO A 57 2.82 -22.18 13.63
CA PRO A 57 3.08 -23.61 13.88
C PRO A 57 2.87 -24.45 12.61
N GLN A 58 3.50 -25.64 12.58
CA GLN A 58 3.44 -26.56 11.43
C GLN A 58 4.01 -25.99 10.13
N CYS A 59 4.92 -25.00 10.23
CA CYS A 59 5.55 -24.34 9.09
C CYS A 59 4.52 -23.69 8.14
N ILE A 60 3.45 -23.12 8.68
CA ILE A 60 2.50 -22.28 7.96
C ILE A 60 3.02 -20.85 7.98
N ILE A 61 3.09 -20.23 6.81
CA ILE A 61 3.58 -18.86 6.64
C ILE A 61 2.44 -18.01 6.10
N GLU A 62 2.27 -16.83 6.69
CA GLU A 62 1.37 -15.78 6.20
C GLU A 62 2.18 -14.61 5.66
N LEU A 63 1.74 -14.11 4.51
CA LEU A 63 2.23 -12.89 3.88
C LEU A 63 1.04 -11.94 3.72
N CYS A 64 1.17 -10.73 4.23
CA CYS A 64 0.11 -9.73 4.13
C CYS A 64 0.69 -8.35 3.81
N VAL A 65 0.01 -7.61 2.94
CA VAL A 65 0.28 -6.20 2.63
C VAL A 65 -0.99 -5.40 2.83
N MET A 66 -0.95 -4.46 3.76
CA MET A 66 -2.02 -3.51 4.03
C MET A 66 -1.68 -2.15 3.41
N ASN A 67 -2.59 -1.59 2.66
CA ASN A 67 -2.46 -0.23 2.15
C ASN A 67 -2.78 0.76 3.28
N LYS A 68 -1.82 1.56 3.71
CA LYS A 68 -2.00 2.55 4.81
C LYS A 68 -3.01 3.64 4.50
N ARG A 69 -3.32 3.87 3.24
CA ARG A 69 -4.18 4.95 2.80
C ARG A 69 -5.64 4.55 2.70
N THR A 70 -5.91 3.35 2.16
CA THR A 70 -7.27 2.83 2.02
C THR A 70 -7.70 1.98 3.20
N ASP A 71 -6.74 1.58 4.04
CA ASP A 71 -6.90 0.61 5.12
C ASP A 71 -7.41 -0.75 4.62
N GLU A 72 -7.06 -1.08 3.38
CA GLU A 72 -7.48 -2.32 2.72
C GLU A 72 -6.29 -3.25 2.52
N MET A 73 -6.59 -4.53 2.53
CA MET A 73 -5.64 -5.59 2.23
C MET A 73 -5.33 -5.62 0.73
N ALA A 74 -4.10 -5.30 0.36
CA ALA A 74 -3.66 -5.28 -1.03
C ALA A 74 -3.08 -6.63 -1.50
N PHE A 75 -2.58 -7.42 -0.56
CA PHE A 75 -2.07 -8.76 -0.81
C PHE A 75 -2.24 -9.62 0.43
N TYR A 76 -2.69 -10.85 0.25
CA TYR A 76 -2.75 -11.84 1.31
C TYR A 76 -2.53 -13.23 0.76
N LEU A 77 -1.64 -13.96 1.39
CA LEU A 77 -1.38 -15.35 1.09
C LEU A 77 -0.99 -16.08 2.37
N HIS A 78 -1.54 -17.27 2.59
CA HIS A 78 -1.02 -18.19 3.56
C HIS A 78 -0.72 -19.55 2.90
N PHE A 79 0.36 -20.18 3.29
CA PHE A 79 0.78 -21.45 2.71
C PHE A 79 1.58 -22.28 3.70
N GLN A 80 1.52 -23.59 3.54
CA GLN A 80 2.43 -24.48 4.23
C GLN A 80 3.77 -24.52 3.49
N PHE A 81 4.86 -24.31 4.21
CA PHE A 81 6.20 -24.35 3.63
C PHE A 81 6.47 -25.70 2.97
N LYS A 82 6.86 -25.69 1.71
CA LYS A 82 7.22 -26.91 0.94
C LYS A 82 8.69 -26.95 0.60
N THR A 83 9.19 -25.93 -0.03
CA THR A 83 10.60 -25.77 -0.41
C THR A 83 11.01 -24.30 -0.29
N LEU A 84 12.29 -24.08 -0.04
CA LEU A 84 12.84 -22.73 0.03
C LEU A 84 12.61 -21.93 -1.26
N LYS A 85 12.77 -22.55 -2.42
CA LYS A 85 12.53 -21.92 -3.72
C LYS A 85 11.09 -21.42 -3.87
N HIS A 86 10.11 -22.24 -3.48
CA HIS A 86 8.69 -21.89 -3.53
C HIS A 86 8.37 -20.74 -2.56
N ALA A 87 8.89 -20.80 -1.32
CA ALA A 87 8.66 -19.75 -0.33
C ALA A 87 9.27 -18.40 -0.77
N ILE A 88 10.47 -18.43 -1.36
CA ILE A 88 11.10 -17.23 -1.93
C ILE A 88 10.25 -16.65 -3.06
N SER A 89 9.75 -17.47 -3.98
CA SER A 89 8.88 -17.02 -5.08
C SER A 89 7.62 -16.31 -4.57
N LEU A 90 6.97 -16.84 -3.53
CA LEU A 90 5.79 -16.22 -2.93
C LEU A 90 6.11 -14.92 -2.19
N PHE A 91 7.27 -14.84 -1.54
CA PHE A 91 7.74 -13.58 -0.95
C PHE A 91 8.05 -12.54 -2.03
N GLU A 92 8.61 -12.92 -3.16
CA GLU A 92 8.86 -12.01 -4.28
C GLU A 92 7.56 -11.47 -4.89
N GLU A 93 6.47 -12.26 -4.91
CA GLU A 93 5.14 -11.77 -5.32
C GLU A 93 4.62 -10.68 -4.35
N MET A 94 4.78 -10.88 -3.04
CA MET A 94 4.49 -9.88 -2.03
C MET A 94 5.36 -8.62 -2.21
N ASP A 95 6.67 -8.79 -2.42
CA ASP A 95 7.61 -7.70 -2.64
C ASP A 95 7.26 -6.88 -3.89
N GLN A 96 6.86 -7.54 -4.98
CA GLN A 96 6.36 -6.87 -6.19
C GLN A 96 5.08 -6.05 -5.93
N CYS A 97 4.18 -6.52 -5.06
CA CYS A 97 3.01 -5.76 -4.65
C CYS A 97 3.42 -4.47 -3.92
N ILE A 98 4.35 -4.57 -2.97
CA ILE A 98 4.91 -3.42 -2.24
C ILE A 98 5.58 -2.44 -3.22
N GLN A 99 6.41 -2.94 -4.12
CA GLN A 99 7.11 -2.12 -5.11
C GLN A 99 6.15 -1.39 -6.06
N LYS A 100 5.06 -2.03 -6.47
CA LYS A 100 4.02 -1.37 -7.27
C LYS A 100 3.37 -0.20 -6.53
N MET A 101 3.12 -0.34 -5.23
CA MET A 101 2.55 0.74 -4.42
C MET A 101 3.47 1.94 -4.33
N VAL A 102 4.79 1.71 -4.18
CA VAL A 102 5.81 2.78 -4.16
C VAL A 102 5.94 3.48 -5.51
N ASN A 103 5.92 2.72 -6.60
CA ASN A 103 6.15 3.24 -7.94
C ASN A 103 4.90 3.83 -8.62
N GLN A 104 3.71 3.71 -8.01
CA GLN A 104 2.52 4.34 -8.54
C GLN A 104 2.43 5.77 -8.00
N PRO A 105 2.59 6.79 -8.84
CA PRO A 105 2.40 8.17 -8.41
C PRO A 105 0.96 8.36 -7.92
N ILE A 106 0.83 9.04 -6.78
CA ILE A 106 -0.47 9.43 -6.25
C ILE A 106 -1.03 10.54 -7.15
N CYS A 107 -2.16 10.30 -7.82
CA CYS A 107 -2.87 11.33 -8.55
C CYS A 107 -3.67 12.20 -7.56
N ARG A 108 -3.29 13.45 -7.37
CA ARG A 108 -3.94 14.41 -6.49
C ARG A 108 -4.95 15.25 -7.28
N LEU A 109 -6.23 15.03 -6.98
CA LEU A 109 -7.34 15.71 -7.62
C LEU A 109 -7.90 16.81 -6.72
N LEU A 110 -7.98 18.03 -7.23
CA LEU A 110 -8.64 19.16 -6.56
C LEU A 110 -9.96 19.51 -7.22
N LEU A 111 -11.03 19.49 -6.45
CA LEU A 111 -12.35 19.99 -6.88
C LEU A 111 -12.55 21.43 -6.41
N CYS A 112 -12.94 22.31 -7.32
CA CYS A 112 -13.09 23.73 -7.05
C CYS A 112 -14.47 24.26 -7.45
N CYS A 113 -15.15 24.95 -6.53
CA CYS A 113 -16.39 25.68 -6.81
C CYS A 113 -16.43 27.04 -6.10
N SER A 114 -17.50 27.78 -6.25
CA SER A 114 -17.65 29.13 -5.67
C SER A 114 -17.55 29.14 -4.14
N GLY A 115 -18.26 28.24 -3.46
CA GLY A 115 -18.34 28.20 -1.98
C GLY A 115 -17.66 27.02 -1.30
N GLY A 116 -17.18 26.03 -2.06
CA GLY A 116 -16.52 24.83 -1.50
C GLY A 116 -17.48 23.73 -1.02
N MET A 117 -18.73 24.02 -0.68
CA MET A 117 -19.68 23.05 -0.10
C MET A 117 -20.07 21.93 -1.06
N THR A 118 -20.47 22.27 -2.29
CA THR A 118 -20.87 21.29 -3.32
C THR A 118 -19.70 20.36 -3.68
N THR A 119 -18.50 20.93 -3.84
CA THR A 119 -17.31 20.15 -4.16
C THR A 119 -16.83 19.30 -2.99
N ALA A 120 -17.05 19.72 -1.74
CA ALA A 120 -16.78 18.90 -0.56
C ALA A 120 -17.65 17.63 -0.57
N PHE A 121 -18.95 17.76 -0.87
CA PHE A 121 -19.85 16.60 -1.00
C PHE A 121 -19.40 15.64 -2.11
N PHE A 122 -19.01 16.17 -3.28
CA PHE A 122 -18.49 15.33 -4.37
C PHE A 122 -17.14 14.71 -4.02
N ALA A 123 -16.26 15.44 -3.33
CA ALA A 123 -14.99 14.89 -2.87
C ALA A 123 -15.18 13.66 -1.98
N ASP A 124 -16.14 13.69 -1.05
CA ASP A 124 -16.45 12.55 -0.19
C ASP A 124 -17.02 11.35 -0.98
N LYS A 125 -17.84 11.60 -1.99
CA LYS A 125 -18.31 10.53 -2.88
C LYS A 125 -17.16 9.90 -3.69
N ILE A 126 -16.25 10.73 -4.21
CA ILE A 126 -15.09 10.27 -4.96
C ILE A 126 -14.13 9.51 -4.05
N LYS A 127 -13.88 9.95 -2.80
CA LYS A 127 -13.08 9.22 -1.80
C LYS A 127 -13.60 7.80 -1.57
N ASN A 128 -14.92 7.65 -1.46
CA ASN A 128 -15.53 6.33 -1.32
C ASN A 128 -15.30 5.47 -2.59
N GLY A 129 -15.44 6.04 -3.78
CA GLY A 129 -15.11 5.35 -5.03
C GLY A 129 -13.65 4.95 -5.15
N ILE A 130 -12.73 5.85 -4.77
CA ILE A 130 -11.28 5.59 -4.72
C ILE A 130 -10.99 4.37 -3.84
N LYS A 131 -11.59 4.30 -2.65
CA LYS A 131 -11.45 3.15 -1.74
C LYS A 131 -11.97 1.87 -2.36
N VAL A 132 -13.21 1.87 -2.87
CA VAL A 132 -13.85 0.68 -3.46
C VAL A 132 -13.07 0.14 -4.67
N LEU A 133 -12.48 1.02 -5.47
CA LEU A 133 -11.73 0.66 -6.68
C LEU A 133 -10.22 0.53 -6.43
N ASN A 134 -9.77 0.70 -5.19
CA ASN A 134 -8.35 0.69 -4.79
C ASN A 134 -7.46 1.55 -5.71
N LEU A 135 -7.92 2.78 -6.00
CA LEU A 135 -7.19 3.70 -6.87
C LEU A 135 -6.13 4.48 -6.08
N ASN A 136 -4.95 4.66 -6.68
CA ASN A 136 -3.89 5.48 -6.10
C ASN A 136 -4.16 6.98 -6.32
N MET A 137 -5.22 7.51 -5.69
CA MET A 137 -5.69 8.88 -5.85
C MET A 137 -6.02 9.52 -4.51
N GLU A 138 -5.79 10.81 -4.43
CA GLU A 138 -6.30 11.69 -3.38
C GLU A 138 -7.23 12.72 -3.96
N VAL A 139 -8.31 13.06 -3.24
CA VAL A 139 -9.22 14.09 -3.66
C VAL A 139 -9.48 15.08 -2.52
N ALA A 140 -9.40 16.36 -2.85
CA ALA A 140 -9.75 17.44 -1.95
C ALA A 140 -10.69 18.43 -2.62
N ALA A 141 -11.32 19.29 -1.83
CA ALA A 141 -12.18 20.36 -2.31
C ALA A 141 -11.74 21.70 -1.75
N THR A 142 -11.83 22.75 -2.56
CA THR A 142 -11.51 24.12 -2.16
C THR A 142 -12.47 25.13 -2.77
N PRO A 143 -12.79 26.26 -2.10
CA PRO A 143 -13.41 27.38 -2.77
C PRO A 143 -12.41 28.07 -3.72
N TYR A 144 -12.90 28.65 -4.81
CA TYR A 144 -12.03 29.19 -5.87
C TYR A 144 -11.10 30.31 -5.37
N GLN A 145 -11.47 31.05 -4.33
CA GLN A 145 -10.63 32.10 -3.76
C GLN A 145 -9.30 31.57 -3.19
N LYS A 146 -9.27 30.31 -2.76
CA LYS A 146 -8.08 29.67 -2.18
C LYS A 146 -7.28 28.83 -3.18
N ILE A 147 -7.77 28.68 -4.41
CA ILE A 147 -7.18 27.77 -5.40
C ILE A 147 -5.71 28.10 -5.68
N TYR A 148 -5.38 29.38 -5.78
CA TYR A 148 -4.02 29.84 -6.11
C TYR A 148 -2.97 29.48 -5.04
N ASN A 149 -3.41 29.27 -3.80
CA ASN A 149 -2.52 28.91 -2.70
C ASN A 149 -2.22 27.41 -2.64
N VAL A 150 -3.02 26.58 -3.30
CA VAL A 150 -2.96 25.13 -3.18
C VAL A 150 -2.79 24.39 -4.51
N ALA A 151 -3.04 25.04 -5.62
CA ALA A 151 -3.04 24.44 -6.96
C ALA A 151 -1.79 23.61 -7.26
N GLN A 152 -0.62 24.11 -6.89
CA GLN A 152 0.68 23.46 -7.12
C GLN A 152 0.86 22.11 -6.41
N ASN A 153 0.00 21.80 -5.44
CA ASN A 153 0.04 20.53 -4.69
C ASN A 153 -0.81 19.43 -5.34
N TYR A 154 -1.43 19.70 -6.49
CA TYR A 154 -2.37 18.78 -7.14
C TYR A 154 -1.99 18.56 -8.61
N ASP A 155 -2.26 17.34 -9.09
CA ASP A 155 -1.96 16.94 -10.47
C ASP A 155 -3.12 17.25 -11.43
N VAL A 156 -4.35 17.32 -10.90
CA VAL A 156 -5.57 17.62 -11.68
C VAL A 156 -6.45 18.57 -10.90
N ILE A 157 -6.94 19.61 -11.56
CA ILE A 157 -7.92 20.56 -11.00
C ILE A 157 -9.21 20.52 -11.82
N LEU A 158 -10.32 20.18 -11.17
CA LEU A 158 -11.65 20.24 -11.75
C LEU A 158 -12.40 21.48 -11.26
N LEU A 159 -12.65 22.41 -12.18
CA LEU A 159 -13.42 23.60 -11.92
C LEU A 159 -14.91 23.31 -12.16
N ALA A 160 -15.75 23.59 -11.18
CA ALA A 160 -17.18 23.55 -11.35
C ALA A 160 -17.62 24.59 -12.42
N PRO A 161 -18.72 24.35 -13.19
CA PRO A 161 -19.12 25.24 -14.30
C PRO A 161 -19.26 26.70 -13.90
N GLN A 162 -19.76 26.98 -12.69
CA GLN A 162 -19.96 28.34 -12.18
C GLN A 162 -18.65 29.11 -11.89
N VAL A 163 -17.49 28.46 -11.88
CA VAL A 163 -16.17 29.08 -11.70
C VAL A 163 -15.23 28.81 -12.88
N SER A 164 -15.76 28.32 -14.00
CA SER A 164 -14.95 28.02 -15.19
C SER A 164 -14.23 29.25 -15.77
N TYR A 165 -14.70 30.45 -15.49
CA TYR A 165 -14.09 31.71 -15.92
C TYR A 165 -12.69 31.94 -15.33
N VAL A 166 -12.34 31.30 -14.20
CA VAL A 166 -10.98 31.41 -13.62
C VAL A 166 -9.97 30.45 -14.27
N LYS A 167 -10.37 29.59 -15.22
CA LYS A 167 -9.53 28.56 -15.84
C LYS A 167 -8.18 29.13 -16.35
N LEU A 168 -8.23 30.17 -17.17
CA LEU A 168 -7.03 30.80 -17.73
C LEU A 168 -6.08 31.41 -16.68
N GLN A 169 -6.63 31.79 -15.53
CA GLN A 169 -5.81 32.31 -14.41
C GLN A 169 -5.14 31.18 -13.64
N VAL A 170 -5.88 30.07 -13.44
CA VAL A 170 -5.34 28.88 -12.77
C VAL A 170 -4.23 28.23 -13.61
N GLU A 171 -4.43 28.10 -14.93
CA GLU A 171 -3.42 27.55 -15.87
C GLU A 171 -2.09 28.31 -15.89
N LYS A 172 -2.07 29.57 -15.44
CA LYS A 172 -0.82 30.36 -15.33
C LYS A 172 -0.04 30.08 -14.05
N VAL A 173 -0.67 29.46 -13.06
CA VAL A 173 -0.10 29.18 -11.73
C VAL A 173 0.13 27.68 -11.54
N PHE A 174 -0.57 26.85 -12.29
CA PHE A 174 -0.49 25.40 -12.34
C PHE A 174 0.59 24.92 -13.31
#